data_eec6aa99653549f6c59de9199c59f63a
#
_entry.id   eec6aa99653549f6c59de9199c59f63a
#
_cell.length_a   1.000
_cell.length_b   1.000
_cell.length_c   1.000
_cell.angle_alpha   90.00
_cell.angle_beta   90.00
_cell.angle_gamma   90.00
#
_symmetry.space_group_name_H-M   'P 1'
#
loop_
_entity.id
_entity.type
_entity.pdbx_description
1 polymer ?
#
loop_
_entity_poly.entity_id
_entity_poly.type
_entity_poly.pdbx_seq_one_letter_code
_entity_poly.pdbx_strand_id
1 'polypeptide(L)'
;MDFKKFIAGALELPEDGDRVEYFRLKQRVSGNVLTNAQRETVGASYFYEADITKFWEEFKKLQSEVDYKLSFNTVMMRVMVEGLKAAPRLNAHMKYNHTSSSGKLVVKKHIDPAMPYIFETGETFPIKVLHAEEKSLKELQMSINDVIERAEKSDINRVLFDLISQRMVGFVLKGKLISTASQIASGFVGKGKVTKVQDILKKSNQDGTEILLEELNEGSVCFTNWGSVHRELEGNIGYTPLLYPQVFLFGFGAAKDKNYAYKNEKGQVDIETKKMLPINLVFDHRIGAFNDTMPFVRKLEEIFANPEIIREW
;
A
#
# COMPACT_ATOMS: atom_id res chain seq x y z
N MET A 1 1.57 -40.93 31.59
CA MET A 1 1.43 -39.70 30.76
C MET A 1 1.81 -38.53 31.65
N ASP A 2 2.83 -37.77 31.27
CA ASP A 2 3.23 -36.58 32.04
C ASP A 2 2.18 -35.47 31.84
N PHE A 3 1.43 -35.19 32.91
CA PHE A 3 0.32 -34.24 32.88
C PHE A 3 0.79 -32.81 32.52
N LYS A 4 2.02 -32.43 32.94
CA LYS A 4 2.59 -31.12 32.56
C LYS A 4 2.82 -31.03 31.07
N LYS A 5 3.37 -32.07 30.42
CA LYS A 5 3.56 -32.13 28.96
C LYS A 5 2.23 -32.16 28.21
N PHE A 6 1.23 -32.87 28.76
CA PHE A 6 -0.11 -32.87 28.18
C PHE A 6 -0.75 -31.49 28.20
N ILE A 7 -0.70 -30.77 29.33
CA ILE A 7 -1.22 -29.40 29.45
C ILE A 7 -0.43 -28.44 28.59
N ALA A 8 0.91 -28.54 28.52
CA ALA A 8 1.73 -27.70 27.64
C ALA A 8 1.38 -27.91 26.18
N GLY A 9 1.19 -29.12 25.73
CA GLY A 9 0.75 -29.43 24.37
C GLY A 9 -0.68 -28.96 24.07
N ALA A 10 -1.62 -29.14 25.02
CA ALA A 10 -2.99 -28.67 24.86
C ALA A 10 -3.13 -27.13 24.81
N LEU A 11 -2.21 -26.41 25.46
CA LEU A 11 -2.15 -24.96 25.45
C LEU A 11 -1.14 -24.41 24.45
N GLU A 12 -0.51 -25.26 23.65
CA GLU A 12 0.52 -24.87 22.67
C GLU A 12 1.62 -23.98 23.30
N LEU A 13 2.04 -24.35 24.53
CA LEU A 13 3.07 -23.59 25.25
C LEU A 13 4.44 -23.86 24.61
N PRO A 14 5.33 -22.84 24.57
CA PRO A 14 6.69 -22.98 24.09
C PRO A 14 7.45 -24.08 24.85
N GLU A 15 8.28 -24.84 24.15
CA GLU A 15 9.17 -25.83 24.73
C GLU A 15 10.41 -25.17 25.36
N ASP A 16 11.16 -25.95 26.15
CA ASP A 16 12.40 -25.47 26.75
C ASP A 16 13.45 -25.23 25.66
N GLY A 17 13.97 -23.99 25.58
CA GLY A 17 14.87 -23.55 24.52
C GLY A 17 14.21 -22.71 23.43
N ASP A 18 12.89 -22.65 23.36
CA ASP A 18 12.20 -21.78 22.40
C ASP A 18 12.39 -20.31 22.75
N ARG A 19 12.66 -19.51 21.70
CA ARG A 19 12.72 -18.05 21.82
C ARG A 19 11.35 -17.43 21.64
N VAL A 20 10.79 -16.90 22.71
CA VAL A 20 9.49 -16.20 22.70
C VAL A 20 9.70 -14.69 22.54
N GLU A 21 9.15 -14.11 21.49
CA GLU A 21 9.14 -12.67 21.24
C GLU A 21 7.73 -12.10 21.38
N TYR A 22 7.57 -11.09 22.23
CA TYR A 22 6.28 -10.43 22.43
C TYR A 22 6.17 -9.22 21.51
N PHE A 23 5.02 -9.09 20.85
CA PHE A 23 4.74 -7.96 19.95
C PHE A 23 4.79 -6.63 20.70
N ARG A 24 5.59 -5.72 20.18
CA ARG A 24 5.63 -4.32 20.58
C ARG A 24 4.47 -3.55 19.93
N LEU A 25 4.24 -2.30 20.36
CA LEU A 25 3.12 -1.46 19.89
C LEU A 25 2.95 -1.49 18.36
N LYS A 26 4.02 -1.26 17.62
CA LYS A 26 4.05 -1.27 16.17
C LYS A 26 3.54 -2.60 15.57
N GLN A 27 4.11 -3.73 15.98
CA GLN A 27 3.71 -5.06 15.48
C GLN A 27 2.24 -5.36 15.83
N ARG A 28 1.76 -4.88 16.98
CA ARG A 28 0.35 -5.02 17.39
C ARG A 28 -0.58 -4.19 16.50
N VAL A 29 -0.18 -2.96 16.16
CA VAL A 29 -0.96 -2.09 15.25
C VAL A 29 -0.99 -2.68 13.86
N SER A 30 0.17 -3.02 13.30
CA SER A 30 0.26 -3.64 11.96
C SER A 30 -0.49 -4.97 11.90
N GLY A 31 -0.31 -5.83 12.91
CA GLY A 31 -1.01 -7.12 13.00
C GLY A 31 -2.53 -6.94 13.05
N ASN A 32 -3.04 -5.96 13.82
CA ASN A 32 -4.47 -5.67 13.87
C ASN A 32 -5.00 -5.14 12.51
N VAL A 33 -4.26 -4.23 11.87
CA VAL A 33 -4.63 -3.70 10.55
C VAL A 33 -4.69 -4.81 9.51
N LEU A 34 -3.64 -5.63 9.41
CA LEU A 34 -3.56 -6.72 8.45
C LEU A 34 -4.60 -7.82 8.71
N THR A 35 -4.80 -8.20 9.98
CA THR A 35 -5.81 -9.20 10.33
C THR A 35 -7.23 -8.72 10.01
N ASN A 36 -7.55 -7.46 10.31
CA ASN A 36 -8.84 -6.89 9.97
C ASN A 36 -9.01 -6.77 8.45
N ALA A 37 -7.97 -6.34 7.74
CA ALA A 37 -7.97 -6.29 6.28
C ALA A 37 -8.30 -7.66 5.68
N GLN A 38 -7.62 -8.71 6.11
CA GLN A 38 -7.82 -10.07 5.60
C GLN A 38 -9.23 -10.63 5.92
N ARG A 39 -9.82 -10.24 7.06
CA ARG A 39 -11.18 -10.67 7.43
C ARG A 39 -12.27 -9.91 6.67
N GLU A 40 -12.00 -8.66 6.33
CA GLU A 40 -13.00 -7.74 5.76
C GLU A 40 -12.91 -7.61 4.24
N THR A 41 -11.93 -8.25 3.58
CA THR A 41 -11.75 -8.18 2.12
C THR A 41 -11.81 -9.57 1.47
N VAL A 42 -12.30 -9.60 0.23
CA VAL A 42 -12.28 -10.79 -0.64
C VAL A 42 -11.41 -10.46 -1.84
N GLY A 43 -10.08 -10.46 -1.62
CA GLY A 43 -9.11 -10.06 -2.62
C GLY A 43 -9.02 -11.05 -3.79
N ALA A 44 -9.06 -10.55 -5.01
CA ALA A 44 -8.66 -11.24 -6.22
C ALA A 44 -7.45 -10.52 -6.82
N SER A 45 -6.51 -11.28 -7.37
CA SER A 45 -5.26 -10.73 -7.92
C SER A 45 -5.19 -11.00 -9.42
N TYR A 46 -4.76 -9.99 -10.18
CA TYR A 46 -4.34 -10.11 -11.57
C TYR A 46 -2.89 -9.68 -11.69
N PHE A 47 -2.04 -10.64 -11.99
CA PHE A 47 -0.61 -10.43 -12.16
C PHE A 47 -0.24 -10.59 -13.64
N TYR A 48 0.50 -9.63 -14.20
CA TYR A 48 1.05 -9.71 -15.54
C TYR A 48 2.37 -8.95 -15.64
N GLU A 49 3.14 -9.27 -16.68
CA GLU A 49 4.36 -8.56 -17.03
C GLU A 49 4.10 -7.67 -18.24
N ALA A 50 4.15 -6.37 -18.04
CA ALA A 50 3.97 -5.39 -19.12
C ALA A 50 5.29 -5.16 -19.85
N ASP A 51 5.24 -5.17 -21.20
CA ASP A 51 6.33 -4.64 -22.03
C ASP A 51 6.29 -3.12 -21.98
N ILE A 52 7.24 -2.54 -21.26
CA ILE A 52 7.37 -1.09 -21.10
C ILE A 52 8.59 -0.52 -21.86
N THR A 53 9.13 -1.23 -22.85
CA THR A 53 10.37 -0.84 -23.53
C THR A 53 10.32 0.60 -24.02
N LYS A 54 9.33 0.93 -24.85
CA LYS A 54 9.14 2.30 -25.39
C LYS A 54 8.81 3.32 -24.30
N PHE A 55 7.97 2.92 -23.33
CA PHE A 55 7.60 3.77 -22.20
C PHE A 55 8.82 4.09 -21.32
N TRP A 56 9.70 3.13 -21.10
CA TRP A 56 10.92 3.33 -20.34
C TRP A 56 11.89 4.28 -21.04
N GLU A 57 12.04 4.16 -22.36
CA GLU A 57 12.86 5.06 -23.16
C GLU A 57 12.35 6.49 -23.07
N GLU A 58 11.04 6.69 -23.27
CA GLU A 58 10.43 8.01 -23.19
C GLU A 58 10.50 8.61 -21.77
N PHE A 59 10.29 7.78 -20.73
CA PHE A 59 10.51 8.19 -19.34
C PHE A 59 11.95 8.67 -19.12
N LYS A 60 12.95 7.94 -19.64
CA LYS A 60 14.36 8.32 -19.48
C LYS A 60 14.69 9.62 -20.20
N LYS A 61 14.12 9.83 -21.38
CA LYS A 61 14.25 11.05 -22.13
C LYS A 61 13.62 12.23 -21.38
N LEU A 62 12.37 12.09 -20.94
CA LEU A 62 11.70 13.11 -20.13
C LEU A 62 12.48 13.42 -18.85
N GLN A 63 12.97 12.37 -18.14
CA GLN A 63 13.77 12.54 -16.91
C GLN A 63 15.02 13.38 -17.13
N SER A 64 15.64 13.32 -18.33
CA SER A 64 16.85 14.12 -18.66
C SER A 64 16.52 15.56 -19.08
N GLU A 65 15.29 15.86 -19.48
CA GLU A 65 14.85 17.16 -19.97
C GLU A 65 14.26 18.08 -18.89
N VAL A 66 13.70 17.48 -17.82
CA VAL A 66 13.07 18.26 -16.74
C VAL A 66 14.09 18.81 -15.74
N ASP A 67 13.77 19.93 -15.12
CA ASP A 67 14.61 20.67 -14.15
C ASP A 67 14.49 20.14 -12.70
N TYR A 68 13.81 19.02 -12.50
CA TYR A 68 13.60 18.39 -11.20
C TYR A 68 13.85 16.87 -11.25
N LYS A 69 14.10 16.26 -10.09
CA LYS A 69 14.34 14.82 -9.98
C LYS A 69 13.03 14.04 -10.16
N LEU A 70 12.68 13.72 -11.40
CA LEU A 70 11.51 12.90 -11.71
C LEU A 70 11.80 11.42 -11.39
N SER A 71 10.99 10.82 -10.52
CA SER A 71 11.11 9.40 -10.16
C SER A 71 10.17 8.53 -11.00
N PHE A 72 10.58 7.27 -11.24
CA PHE A 72 9.71 6.30 -11.89
C PHE A 72 8.43 6.03 -11.07
N ASN A 73 8.52 6.09 -9.73
CA ASN A 73 7.36 5.99 -8.85
C ASN A 73 6.31 7.06 -9.15
N THR A 74 6.75 8.30 -9.35
CA THR A 74 5.85 9.43 -9.65
C THR A 74 5.11 9.20 -10.96
N VAL A 75 5.84 8.78 -12.01
CA VAL A 75 5.23 8.49 -13.31
C VAL A 75 4.27 7.31 -13.22
N MET A 76 4.63 6.23 -12.52
CA MET A 76 3.74 5.08 -12.31
C MET A 76 2.53 5.40 -11.43
N MET A 77 2.66 6.32 -10.48
CA MET A 77 1.51 6.84 -9.72
C MET A 77 0.55 7.59 -10.65
N ARG A 78 1.08 8.40 -11.58
CA ARG A 78 0.24 9.06 -12.59
C ARG A 78 -0.41 8.05 -13.54
N VAL A 79 0.30 7.02 -14.00
CA VAL A 79 -0.27 5.91 -14.79
C VAL A 79 -1.46 5.28 -14.05
N MET A 80 -1.30 4.99 -12.75
CA MET A 80 -2.40 4.46 -11.93
C MET A 80 -3.58 5.44 -11.86
N VAL A 81 -3.33 6.73 -11.69
CA VAL A 81 -4.37 7.77 -11.65
C VAL A 81 -5.18 7.79 -12.95
N GLU A 82 -4.51 7.74 -14.11
CA GLU A 82 -5.19 7.68 -15.41
C GLU A 82 -6.01 6.38 -15.57
N GLY A 83 -5.47 5.25 -15.10
CA GLY A 83 -6.22 3.99 -15.04
C GLY A 83 -7.47 4.09 -14.17
N LEU A 84 -7.39 4.75 -13.00
CA LEU A 84 -8.54 4.95 -12.10
C LEU A 84 -9.59 5.90 -12.68
N LYS A 85 -9.19 6.90 -13.47
CA LYS A 85 -10.13 7.75 -14.21
C LYS A 85 -10.95 6.94 -15.23
N ALA A 86 -10.32 5.92 -15.86
CA ALA A 86 -11.02 5.00 -16.76
C ALA A 86 -11.89 3.97 -16.03
N ALA A 87 -11.59 3.67 -14.76
CA ALA A 87 -12.30 2.69 -13.94
C ALA A 87 -12.62 3.25 -12.53
N PRO A 88 -13.48 4.27 -12.40
CA PRO A 88 -13.67 5.02 -11.15
C PRO A 88 -14.19 4.17 -9.98
N ARG A 89 -14.85 3.04 -10.23
CA ARG A 89 -15.29 2.10 -9.19
C ARG A 89 -14.13 1.49 -8.40
N LEU A 90 -12.93 1.44 -8.97
CA LEU A 90 -11.72 0.98 -8.27
C LEU A 90 -11.20 2.02 -7.27
N ASN A 91 -11.52 3.31 -7.45
CA ASN A 91 -11.22 4.37 -6.51
C ASN A 91 -12.32 4.49 -5.46
N ALA A 92 -12.46 3.50 -4.61
CA ALA A 92 -13.60 3.42 -3.69
C ALA A 92 -13.27 2.77 -2.35
N HIS A 93 -14.15 3.01 -1.38
CA HIS A 93 -14.19 2.30 -0.11
C HIS A 93 -15.45 1.45 -0.01
N MET A 94 -15.29 0.22 0.47
CA MET A 94 -16.42 -0.67 0.73
C MET A 94 -16.74 -0.72 2.21
N LYS A 95 -18.05 -0.75 2.50
CA LYS A 95 -18.59 -1.11 3.82
C LYS A 95 -19.53 -2.28 3.62
N TYR A 96 -19.24 -3.42 4.26
CA TYR A 96 -20.03 -4.63 4.16
C TYR A 96 -20.45 -5.11 5.53
N ASN A 97 -21.69 -5.53 5.66
CA ASN A 97 -22.26 -6.13 6.87
C ASN A 97 -22.51 -7.62 6.61
N HIS A 98 -21.70 -8.47 7.24
CA HIS A 98 -21.77 -9.92 7.07
C HIS A 98 -23.08 -10.53 7.59
N THR A 99 -23.67 -9.93 8.65
CA THR A 99 -24.91 -10.43 9.24
C THR A 99 -26.12 -10.24 8.32
N SER A 100 -26.22 -9.07 7.70
CA SER A 100 -27.35 -8.75 6.81
C SER A 100 -27.04 -9.01 5.33
N SER A 101 -25.83 -9.48 5.01
CA SER A 101 -25.31 -9.65 3.64
C SER A 101 -25.53 -8.40 2.78
N SER A 102 -25.42 -7.22 3.40
CA SER A 102 -25.63 -5.93 2.74
C SER A 102 -24.36 -5.09 2.75
N GLY A 103 -24.21 -4.23 1.76
CA GLY A 103 -23.03 -3.37 1.69
C GLY A 103 -23.25 -2.13 0.83
N LYS A 104 -22.28 -1.24 0.89
CA LYS A 104 -22.22 -0.07 0.01
C LYS A 104 -20.80 0.20 -0.44
N LEU A 105 -20.69 0.58 -1.70
CA LEU A 105 -19.46 1.08 -2.31
C LEU A 105 -19.53 2.61 -2.31
N VAL A 106 -18.53 3.24 -1.71
CA VAL A 106 -18.38 4.70 -1.70
C VAL A 106 -17.27 5.06 -2.67
N VAL A 107 -17.64 5.35 -3.91
CA VAL A 107 -16.70 5.85 -4.94
C VAL A 107 -16.20 7.21 -4.50
N LYS A 108 -14.89 7.37 -4.44
CA LYS A 108 -14.26 8.59 -3.95
C LYS A 108 -14.22 9.64 -5.07
N LYS A 109 -14.43 10.90 -4.67
CA LYS A 109 -14.33 12.04 -5.58
C LYS A 109 -12.87 12.27 -5.99
N HIS A 110 -11.96 12.22 -5.01
CA HIS A 110 -10.53 12.44 -5.22
C HIS A 110 -9.76 11.12 -5.21
N ILE A 111 -8.64 11.10 -5.91
CA ILE A 111 -7.71 9.97 -5.95
C ILE A 111 -6.56 10.30 -5.01
N ASP A 112 -6.58 9.66 -3.84
CA ASP A 112 -5.60 9.85 -2.77
C ASP A 112 -4.80 8.55 -2.58
N PRO A 113 -3.74 8.31 -3.35
CA PRO A 113 -2.92 7.10 -3.20
C PRO A 113 -2.25 7.02 -1.83
N ALA A 114 -2.41 5.89 -1.14
CA ALA A 114 -1.63 5.55 0.02
C ALA A 114 -0.44 4.68 -0.40
N MET A 115 0.76 5.12 -0.09
CA MET A 115 2.02 4.47 -0.46
C MET A 115 2.76 4.04 0.81
N PRO A 116 3.12 2.74 0.98
CA PRO A 116 3.98 2.32 2.07
C PRO A 116 5.37 2.95 1.89
N TYR A 117 5.81 3.65 2.90
CA TYR A 117 7.14 4.26 2.97
C TYR A 117 7.95 3.60 4.10
N ILE A 118 9.20 3.28 3.82
CA ILE A 118 10.14 2.71 4.79
C ILE A 118 11.02 3.84 5.31
N PHE A 119 10.82 4.19 6.59
CA PHE A 119 11.60 5.22 7.27
C PHE A 119 13.04 4.77 7.53
N GLU A 120 13.95 5.71 7.76
CA GLU A 120 15.34 5.42 8.14
C GLU A 120 15.44 4.53 9.40
N THR A 121 14.45 4.61 10.28
CA THR A 121 14.32 3.74 11.46
C THR A 121 13.95 2.29 11.13
N GLY A 122 13.74 1.95 9.84
CA GLY A 122 13.28 0.66 9.36
C GLY A 122 11.76 0.44 9.55
N GLU A 123 11.04 1.47 9.91
CA GLU A 123 9.59 1.43 10.07
C GLU A 123 8.88 1.65 8.74
N THR A 124 7.77 0.94 8.52
CA THR A 124 6.95 1.11 7.32
C THR A 124 5.61 1.68 7.70
N PHE A 125 5.28 2.80 7.07
CA PHE A 125 4.01 3.49 7.24
C PHE A 125 3.40 3.88 5.89
N PRO A 126 2.08 3.80 5.73
CA PRO A 126 1.44 4.39 4.56
C PRO A 126 1.46 5.92 4.69
N ILE A 127 2.08 6.58 3.72
CA ILE A 127 1.95 8.02 3.49
C ILE A 127 0.99 8.22 2.32
N LYS A 128 0.23 9.32 2.34
CA LYS A 128 -0.81 9.59 1.36
C LYS A 128 -0.52 10.88 0.59
N VAL A 129 -0.70 10.83 -0.72
CA VAL A 129 -0.70 12.01 -1.58
C VAL A 129 -2.14 12.41 -1.85
N LEU A 130 -2.50 13.64 -1.51
CA LEU A 130 -3.85 14.15 -1.67
C LEU A 130 -4.07 14.64 -3.10
N HIS A 131 -5.25 14.36 -3.67
CA HIS A 131 -5.73 14.87 -4.96
C HIS A 131 -4.72 14.65 -6.10
N ALA A 132 -4.23 13.42 -6.24
CA ALA A 132 -3.20 13.10 -7.24
C ALA A 132 -3.68 13.34 -8.69
N GLU A 133 -4.99 13.27 -8.94
CA GLU A 133 -5.61 13.50 -10.25
C GLU A 133 -5.53 14.95 -10.74
N GLU A 134 -5.37 15.90 -9.80
CA GLU A 134 -5.33 17.33 -10.10
C GLU A 134 -3.91 17.85 -10.33
N LYS A 135 -2.88 17.02 -10.07
CA LYS A 135 -1.48 17.43 -10.07
C LYS A 135 -0.78 17.07 -11.39
N SER A 136 0.04 17.96 -11.88
CA SER A 136 1.06 17.66 -12.89
C SER A 136 2.13 16.70 -12.35
N LEU A 137 2.97 16.12 -13.21
CA LEU A 137 4.08 15.27 -12.75
C LEU A 137 5.04 16.01 -11.80
N LYS A 138 5.30 17.30 -12.05
CA LYS A 138 6.14 18.13 -11.18
C LYS A 138 5.51 18.31 -9.81
N GLU A 139 4.25 18.70 -9.76
CA GLU A 139 3.51 18.88 -8.50
C GLU A 139 3.34 17.58 -7.74
N LEU A 140 3.10 16.47 -8.44
CA LEU A 140 2.99 15.14 -7.85
C LEU A 140 4.32 14.72 -7.21
N GLN A 141 5.45 14.92 -7.91
CA GLN A 141 6.78 14.65 -7.38
C GLN A 141 7.10 15.52 -6.16
N MET A 142 6.76 16.80 -6.22
CA MET A 142 6.95 17.74 -5.10
C MET A 142 6.08 17.34 -3.89
N SER A 143 4.82 16.97 -4.12
CA SER A 143 3.93 16.49 -3.06
C SER A 143 4.43 15.22 -2.40
N ILE A 144 4.97 14.26 -3.17
CA ILE A 144 5.58 13.03 -2.63
C ILE A 144 6.78 13.38 -1.75
N ASN A 145 7.67 14.26 -2.24
CA ASN A 145 8.86 14.66 -1.50
C ASN A 145 8.51 15.39 -0.20
N ASP A 146 7.53 16.31 -0.25
CA ASP A 146 7.06 17.09 0.90
C ASP A 146 6.47 16.18 2.00
N VAL A 147 5.59 15.24 1.62
CA VAL A 147 5.00 14.30 2.58
C VAL A 147 6.07 13.40 3.20
N ILE A 148 7.04 12.93 2.41
CA ILE A 148 8.18 12.14 2.92
C ILE A 148 9.01 12.97 3.91
N GLU A 149 9.38 14.20 3.55
CA GLU A 149 10.21 15.07 4.41
C GLU A 149 9.50 15.36 5.74
N ARG A 150 8.20 15.67 5.70
CA ARG A 150 7.40 15.89 6.92
C ARG A 150 7.26 14.61 7.74
N ALA A 151 7.10 13.46 7.09
CA ALA A 151 7.00 12.17 7.76
C ALA A 151 8.31 11.83 8.50
N GLU A 152 9.49 12.05 7.87
CA GLU A 152 10.81 11.81 8.48
C GLU A 152 11.06 12.75 9.69
N LYS A 153 10.52 13.96 9.67
CA LYS A 153 10.63 14.92 10.80
C LYS A 153 9.66 14.62 11.93
N SER A 154 8.64 13.80 11.69
CA SER A 154 7.57 13.52 12.66
C SER A 154 7.99 12.48 13.72
N ASP A 155 7.51 12.64 14.96
CA ASP A 155 7.59 11.57 15.96
C ASP A 155 6.54 10.48 15.66
N ILE A 156 6.98 9.43 14.96
CA ILE A 156 6.12 8.32 14.54
C ILE A 156 5.33 7.69 15.71
N ASN A 157 5.91 7.62 16.88
CA ASN A 157 5.19 7.05 18.06
C ASN A 157 4.04 7.95 18.48
N ARG A 158 4.22 9.27 18.41
CA ARG A 158 3.17 10.25 18.67
C ARG A 158 2.05 10.15 17.65
N VAL A 159 2.41 10.16 16.39
CA VAL A 159 1.47 10.06 15.28
C VAL A 159 0.66 8.76 15.36
N LEU A 160 1.30 7.64 15.67
CA LEU A 160 0.64 6.36 15.93
C LEU A 160 -0.35 6.43 17.09
N PHE A 161 0.05 7.07 18.18
CA PHE A 161 -0.80 7.23 19.35
C PHE A 161 -2.07 8.03 19.00
N ASP A 162 -1.92 9.12 18.26
CA ASP A 162 -3.04 9.96 17.83
C ASP A 162 -3.98 9.21 16.89
N LEU A 163 -3.43 8.43 15.93
CA LEU A 163 -4.21 7.58 15.02
C LEU A 163 -4.99 6.50 15.79
N ILE A 164 -4.35 5.81 16.75
CA ILE A 164 -5.01 4.81 17.59
C ILE A 164 -6.12 5.46 18.41
N SER A 165 -5.85 6.62 19.01
CA SER A 165 -6.81 7.35 19.82
C SER A 165 -8.06 7.73 19.02
N GLN A 166 -7.91 8.25 17.81
CA GLN A 166 -9.05 8.51 16.91
C GLN A 166 -9.85 7.25 16.57
N ARG A 167 -9.15 6.13 16.28
CA ARG A 167 -9.83 4.84 16.01
C ARG A 167 -10.59 4.32 17.20
N MET A 168 -10.02 4.46 18.42
CA MET A 168 -10.68 4.08 19.66
C MET A 168 -11.96 4.87 19.90
N VAL A 169 -11.92 6.19 19.73
CA VAL A 169 -13.13 7.04 19.79
C VAL A 169 -14.17 6.56 18.78
N GLY A 170 -13.77 6.28 17.55
CA GLY A 170 -14.65 5.75 16.52
C GLY A 170 -15.28 4.39 16.89
N PHE A 171 -14.56 3.50 17.59
CA PHE A 171 -15.11 2.23 18.06
C PHE A 171 -16.11 2.42 19.21
N VAL A 172 -15.84 3.32 20.16
CA VAL A 172 -16.77 3.68 21.23
C VAL A 172 -18.07 4.22 20.63
N LEU A 173 -18.00 5.16 19.69
CA LEU A 173 -19.16 5.73 19.02
C LEU A 173 -19.97 4.70 18.22
N LYS A 174 -19.33 3.62 17.77
CA LYS A 174 -19.99 2.48 17.08
C LYS A 174 -20.48 1.39 18.06
N GLY A 175 -20.45 1.62 19.37
CA GLY A 175 -20.91 0.68 20.39
C GLY A 175 -20.00 -0.54 20.60
N LYS A 176 -18.75 -0.55 20.10
CA LYS A 176 -17.79 -1.64 20.25
C LYS A 176 -16.99 -1.53 21.58
N LEU A 177 -17.70 -1.34 22.70
CA LEU A 177 -17.09 -1.07 24.00
C LEU A 177 -16.17 -2.19 24.51
N ILE A 178 -16.56 -3.45 24.36
CA ILE A 178 -15.80 -4.60 24.87
C ILE A 178 -14.46 -4.74 24.13
N SER A 179 -14.47 -4.63 22.80
CA SER A 179 -13.23 -4.72 22.01
C SER A 179 -12.29 -3.55 22.28
N THR A 180 -12.85 -2.35 22.50
CA THR A 180 -12.07 -1.16 22.86
C THR A 180 -11.44 -1.32 24.24
N ALA A 181 -12.20 -1.76 25.23
CA ALA A 181 -11.70 -2.02 26.61
C ALA A 181 -10.60 -3.09 26.61
N SER A 182 -10.77 -4.18 25.84
CA SER A 182 -9.77 -5.24 25.69
C SER A 182 -8.47 -4.72 25.05
N GLN A 183 -8.55 -3.88 24.03
CA GLN A 183 -7.37 -3.29 23.38
C GLN A 183 -6.63 -2.32 24.33
N ILE A 184 -7.37 -1.49 25.06
CA ILE A 184 -6.80 -0.60 26.09
C ILE A 184 -6.11 -1.44 27.17
N ALA A 185 -6.82 -2.39 27.78
CA ALA A 185 -6.27 -3.24 28.83
C ALA A 185 -4.98 -3.94 28.38
N SER A 186 -4.96 -4.52 27.19
CA SER A 186 -3.79 -5.19 26.63
C SER A 186 -2.59 -4.26 26.36
N GLY A 187 -2.83 -2.94 26.24
CA GLY A 187 -1.77 -1.92 26.13
C GLY A 187 -1.08 -1.63 27.47
N PHE A 188 -1.77 -1.83 28.60
CA PHE A 188 -1.26 -1.49 29.93
C PHE A 188 -0.87 -2.72 30.76
N VAL A 189 -1.36 -3.91 30.43
CA VAL A 189 -1.18 -5.14 31.20
C VAL A 189 -0.43 -6.19 30.41
N GLY A 190 0.46 -6.92 31.08
CA GLY A 190 1.18 -8.07 30.53
C GLY A 190 2.56 -7.74 29.93
N LYS A 191 3.20 -8.78 29.35
CA LYS A 191 4.57 -8.69 28.84
C LYS A 191 4.71 -7.82 27.55
N GLY A 192 3.61 -7.55 26.87
CA GLY A 192 3.54 -6.67 25.69
C GLY A 192 3.06 -5.24 25.97
N LYS A 193 3.10 -4.78 27.22
CA LYS A 193 2.65 -3.44 27.60
C LYS A 193 3.46 -2.33 26.90
N VAL A 194 2.77 -1.26 26.54
CA VAL A 194 3.40 -0.04 26.00
C VAL A 194 4.03 0.70 27.17
N THR A 195 5.37 0.68 27.22
CA THR A 195 6.12 1.47 28.20
C THR A 195 6.28 2.89 27.64
N LYS A 196 6.03 3.93 28.50
CA LYS A 196 6.27 5.35 28.19
C LYS A 196 5.17 6.11 27.45
N VAL A 197 3.89 5.77 27.65
CA VAL A 197 2.77 6.63 27.18
C VAL A 197 2.92 8.08 27.66
N GLN A 198 3.44 8.30 28.87
CA GLN A 198 3.67 9.65 29.40
C GLN A 198 4.73 10.43 28.65
N ASP A 199 5.77 9.76 28.11
CA ASP A 199 6.81 10.43 27.30
C ASP A 199 6.28 10.78 25.91
N ILE A 200 5.38 9.97 25.35
CA ILE A 200 4.69 10.23 24.09
C ILE A 200 3.77 11.44 24.22
N LEU A 201 3.02 11.55 25.32
CA LEU A 201 2.10 12.66 25.57
C LEU A 201 2.80 13.99 25.86
N LYS A 202 4.05 13.96 26.33
CA LYS A 202 4.82 15.18 26.63
C LYS A 202 5.45 15.86 25.43
N LYS A 203 5.66 15.13 24.34
CA LYS A 203 6.20 15.67 23.10
C LYS A 203 5.06 16.25 22.24
N SER A 204 4.76 17.51 22.43
CA SER A 204 3.87 18.27 21.56
C SER A 204 4.73 19.01 20.55
N ASN A 205 4.71 18.62 19.28
CA ASN A 205 5.25 19.44 18.23
C ASN A 205 4.16 20.43 17.77
N GLN A 206 4.45 21.69 17.84
CA GLN A 206 3.52 22.77 17.50
C GLN A 206 3.99 23.62 16.32
N ASP A 207 5.04 23.18 15.62
CA ASP A 207 5.66 23.98 14.56
C ASP A 207 5.04 23.78 13.16
N GLY A 208 4.04 22.92 13.01
CA GLY A 208 3.33 22.69 11.75
C GLY A 208 4.15 21.96 10.67
N THR A 209 5.32 21.43 11.02
CA THR A 209 6.21 20.70 10.10
C THR A 209 5.94 19.20 10.08
N GLU A 210 5.02 18.71 10.91
CA GLU A 210 4.70 17.29 11.01
C GLU A 210 3.70 16.84 9.95
N ILE A 211 3.73 15.53 9.70
CA ILE A 211 2.74 14.87 8.86
C ILE A 211 1.34 14.98 9.47
N LEU A 212 0.35 15.32 8.66
CA LEU A 212 -1.03 15.44 9.11
C LEU A 212 -1.67 14.07 9.28
N LEU A 213 -2.56 13.93 10.27
CA LEU A 213 -3.30 12.68 10.48
C LEU A 213 -4.12 12.25 9.26
N GLU A 214 -4.63 13.20 8.48
CA GLU A 214 -5.34 12.90 7.24
C GLU A 214 -4.43 12.30 6.16
N GLU A 215 -3.14 12.59 6.17
CA GLU A 215 -2.13 12.03 5.25
C GLU A 215 -1.66 10.63 5.67
N LEU A 216 -1.95 10.22 6.90
CA LEU A 216 -1.67 8.89 7.43
C LEU A 216 -2.91 7.99 7.50
N ASN A 217 -4.09 8.57 7.29
CA ASN A 217 -5.32 7.81 7.20
C ASN A 217 -5.38 7.03 5.89
N GLU A 218 -6.36 6.14 5.82
CA GLU A 218 -6.61 5.32 4.64
C GLU A 218 -6.74 6.19 3.39
N GLY A 219 -5.84 6.03 2.42
CA GLY A 219 -6.00 6.61 1.09
C GLY A 219 -7.22 6.03 0.38
N SER A 220 -7.57 6.58 -0.76
CA SER A 220 -8.65 6.03 -1.58
C SER A 220 -8.27 4.72 -2.26
N VAL A 221 -6.96 4.53 -2.49
CA VAL A 221 -6.35 3.36 -3.16
C VAL A 221 -4.97 3.10 -2.58
N CYS A 222 -4.51 1.86 -2.63
CA CYS A 222 -3.13 1.50 -2.27
C CYS A 222 -2.25 1.50 -3.53
N PHE A 223 -1.08 2.15 -3.43
CA PHE A 223 -0.03 2.17 -4.43
C PHE A 223 1.26 1.63 -3.81
N THR A 224 1.87 0.61 -4.39
CA THR A 224 3.09 0.02 -3.83
C THR A 224 4.10 -0.36 -4.89
N ASN A 225 5.39 -0.08 -4.63
CA ASN A 225 6.52 -0.46 -5.45
C ASN A 225 7.51 -1.28 -4.63
N TRP A 226 7.42 -2.61 -4.72
CA TRP A 226 8.41 -3.48 -4.06
C TRP A 226 9.74 -3.56 -4.83
N GLY A 227 9.75 -3.20 -6.12
CA GLY A 227 10.96 -3.14 -6.92
C GLY A 227 11.92 -2.01 -6.51
N SER A 228 11.46 -1.02 -5.74
CA SER A 228 12.34 0.02 -5.19
C SER A 228 13.20 -0.51 -4.02
N VAL A 229 12.73 -1.54 -3.32
CA VAL A 229 13.38 -2.11 -2.13
C VAL A 229 14.27 -3.30 -2.48
N HIS A 230 13.84 -4.12 -3.45
CA HIS A 230 14.47 -5.40 -3.78
C HIS A 230 14.74 -5.52 -5.28
N ARG A 231 15.53 -4.60 -5.82
CA ARG A 231 15.88 -4.56 -7.26
C ARG A 231 16.67 -5.77 -7.74
N GLU A 232 17.50 -6.33 -6.85
CA GLU A 232 18.39 -7.46 -7.13
C GLU A 232 17.66 -8.81 -7.17
N LEU A 233 16.45 -8.89 -6.59
CA LEU A 233 15.72 -10.15 -6.52
C LEU A 233 14.99 -10.46 -7.83
N GLU A 234 15.07 -11.73 -8.27
CA GLU A 234 14.36 -12.21 -9.46
C GLU A 234 12.87 -12.47 -9.22
N GLY A 235 12.48 -12.72 -7.98
CA GLY A 235 11.10 -12.99 -7.59
C GLY A 235 10.20 -11.76 -7.68
N ASN A 236 8.91 -12.00 -7.90
CA ASN A 236 7.86 -10.99 -7.90
C ASN A 236 6.79 -11.31 -6.86
N ILE A 237 6.12 -10.28 -6.35
CA ILE A 237 5.00 -10.45 -5.42
C ILE A 237 3.72 -10.65 -6.21
N GLY A 238 3.15 -11.86 -6.13
CA GLY A 238 1.90 -12.22 -6.84
C GLY A 238 0.62 -11.79 -6.12
N TYR A 239 0.69 -11.51 -4.82
CA TYR A 239 -0.46 -11.06 -4.03
C TYR A 239 -0.01 -10.18 -2.87
N THR A 240 -0.75 -9.09 -2.65
CA THR A 240 -0.63 -8.21 -1.49
C THR A 240 -2.03 -7.99 -0.92
N PRO A 241 -2.26 -8.17 0.38
CA PRO A 241 -3.59 -7.98 0.95
C PRO A 241 -4.07 -6.54 0.77
N LEU A 242 -5.35 -6.40 0.42
CA LEU A 242 -6.02 -5.10 0.40
C LEU A 242 -6.10 -4.53 1.82
N LEU A 243 -5.92 -3.23 1.97
CA LEU A 243 -6.12 -2.53 3.23
C LEU A 243 -7.56 -2.03 3.34
N TYR A 244 -8.41 -2.77 4.05
CA TYR A 244 -9.80 -2.35 4.29
C TYR A 244 -9.86 -0.92 4.88
N PRO A 245 -10.72 -0.03 4.37
CA PRO A 245 -11.86 -0.25 3.47
C PRO A 245 -11.59 -0.07 1.97
N GLN A 246 -10.32 0.07 1.55
CA GLN A 246 -9.95 0.18 0.14
C GLN A 246 -10.33 -1.08 -0.65
N VAL A 247 -10.72 -0.89 -1.90
CA VAL A 247 -11.14 -1.99 -2.78
C VAL A 247 -10.14 -2.29 -3.88
N PHE A 248 -9.07 -1.50 -3.99
CA PHE A 248 -8.08 -1.65 -5.05
C PHE A 248 -6.67 -1.35 -4.56
N LEU A 249 -5.73 -2.14 -5.09
CA LEU A 249 -4.29 -1.97 -4.91
C LEU A 249 -3.62 -2.09 -6.27
N PHE A 250 -2.79 -1.10 -6.60
CA PHE A 250 -1.87 -1.12 -7.70
C PHE A 250 -0.45 -1.35 -7.18
N GLY A 251 0.15 -2.47 -7.57
CA GLY A 251 1.49 -2.83 -7.19
C GLY A 251 2.37 -3.14 -8.40
N PHE A 252 3.67 -2.87 -8.30
CA PHE A 252 4.63 -3.23 -9.34
C PHE A 252 6.02 -3.49 -8.76
N GLY A 253 6.80 -4.25 -9.52
CA GLY A 253 8.16 -4.63 -9.17
C GLY A 253 9.23 -3.82 -9.89
N ALA A 254 10.45 -4.35 -9.92
CA ALA A 254 11.53 -3.75 -10.67
C ALA A 254 11.38 -4.02 -12.17
N ALA A 255 11.55 -2.97 -12.98
CA ALA A 255 11.67 -3.12 -14.43
C ALA A 255 13.00 -3.82 -14.77
N LYS A 256 12.93 -4.93 -15.51
CA LYS A 256 14.08 -5.77 -15.86
C LYS A 256 14.16 -6.01 -17.36
N ASP A 257 15.37 -6.16 -17.85
CA ASP A 257 15.60 -6.60 -19.22
C ASP A 257 15.40 -8.11 -19.31
N LYS A 258 14.57 -8.54 -20.27
CA LYS A 258 14.32 -9.95 -20.58
C LYS A 258 14.51 -10.20 -22.07
N ASN A 259 15.14 -11.32 -22.40
CA ASN A 259 15.37 -11.72 -23.77
C ASN A 259 14.23 -12.61 -24.26
N TYR A 260 13.66 -12.27 -25.41
CA TYR A 260 12.60 -13.01 -26.09
C TYR A 260 13.09 -13.51 -27.44
N ALA A 261 12.95 -14.80 -27.68
CA ALA A 261 13.21 -15.36 -28.99
C ALA A 261 12.00 -15.12 -29.92
N TYR A 262 12.23 -14.64 -31.12
CA TYR A 262 11.20 -14.47 -32.14
C TYR A 262 11.70 -14.94 -33.51
N LYS A 263 10.79 -15.17 -34.47
CA LYS A 263 11.16 -15.45 -35.84
C LYS A 263 11.15 -14.15 -36.62
N ASN A 264 12.30 -13.80 -37.22
CA ASN A 264 12.42 -12.66 -38.09
C ASN A 264 11.74 -12.92 -39.45
N GLU A 265 11.69 -11.92 -40.34
CA GLU A 265 11.07 -11.99 -41.68
C GLU A 265 11.63 -13.13 -42.55
N LYS A 266 12.85 -13.58 -42.29
CA LYS A 266 13.50 -14.71 -42.98
C LYS A 266 13.21 -16.05 -42.37
N GLY A 267 12.37 -16.12 -41.31
CA GLY A 267 12.03 -17.35 -40.56
C GLY A 267 13.15 -17.85 -39.64
N GLN A 268 14.22 -17.08 -39.45
CA GLN A 268 15.31 -17.40 -38.54
C GLN A 268 14.97 -16.96 -37.13
N VAL A 269 15.46 -17.71 -36.12
CA VAL A 269 15.32 -17.32 -34.70
C VAL A 269 16.28 -16.18 -34.42
N ASP A 270 15.74 -15.09 -33.89
CA ASP A 270 16.46 -13.92 -33.43
C ASP A 270 16.07 -13.60 -31.97
N ILE A 271 16.81 -12.75 -31.30
CA ILE A 271 16.60 -12.38 -29.90
C ILE A 271 16.35 -10.88 -29.81
N GLU A 272 15.25 -10.53 -29.15
CA GLU A 272 14.90 -9.15 -28.80
C GLU A 272 14.96 -8.98 -27.30
N THR A 273 15.61 -7.93 -26.82
CA THR A 273 15.60 -7.55 -25.40
C THR A 273 14.47 -6.57 -25.13
N LYS A 274 13.61 -6.89 -24.17
CA LYS A 274 12.48 -6.06 -23.77
C LYS A 274 12.60 -5.63 -22.32
N LYS A 275 12.18 -4.41 -22.01
CA LYS A 275 12.05 -3.92 -20.65
C LYS A 275 10.69 -4.36 -20.10
N MET A 276 10.69 -5.34 -19.21
CA MET A 276 9.48 -5.93 -18.61
C MET A 276 9.25 -5.40 -17.21
N LEU A 277 8.00 -5.01 -16.94
CA LEU A 277 7.56 -4.54 -15.63
C LEU A 277 6.52 -5.50 -15.06
N PRO A 278 6.79 -6.20 -13.94
CA PRO A 278 5.78 -6.99 -13.27
C PRO A 278 4.79 -6.07 -12.56
N ILE A 279 3.51 -6.23 -12.89
CA ILE A 279 2.40 -5.46 -12.32
C ILE A 279 1.44 -6.43 -11.64
N ASN A 280 1.02 -6.06 -10.44
CA ASN A 280 0.02 -6.78 -9.66
C ASN A 280 -1.14 -5.85 -9.31
N LEU A 281 -2.32 -6.21 -9.78
CA LEU A 281 -3.57 -5.53 -9.46
C LEU A 281 -4.34 -6.41 -8.50
N VAL A 282 -4.68 -5.89 -7.34
CA VAL A 282 -5.55 -6.59 -6.38
C VAL A 282 -6.82 -5.79 -6.19
N PHE A 283 -7.97 -6.45 -6.30
CA PHE A 283 -9.26 -5.80 -6.12
C PHE A 283 -10.18 -6.67 -5.24
N ASP A 284 -11.12 -6.03 -4.57
CA ASP A 284 -12.13 -6.75 -3.80
C ASP A 284 -13.17 -7.33 -4.76
N HIS A 285 -13.25 -8.67 -4.84
CA HIS A 285 -14.12 -9.36 -5.81
C HIS A 285 -15.60 -9.10 -5.59
N ARG A 286 -16.00 -8.54 -4.45
CA ARG A 286 -17.38 -8.15 -4.17
C ARG A 286 -17.82 -6.88 -4.90
N ILE A 287 -16.88 -6.05 -5.39
CA ILE A 287 -17.24 -4.86 -6.16
C ILE A 287 -17.60 -5.16 -7.61
N GLY A 288 -17.23 -6.33 -8.11
CA GLY A 288 -17.48 -6.76 -9.47
C GLY A 288 -16.62 -7.93 -9.91
N ALA A 289 -16.81 -8.37 -11.13
CA ALA A 289 -15.99 -9.38 -11.78
C ALA A 289 -14.71 -8.75 -12.38
N PHE A 290 -13.82 -9.58 -12.90
CA PHE A 290 -12.60 -9.12 -13.56
C PHE A 290 -12.87 -8.13 -14.71
N ASN A 291 -13.98 -8.29 -15.41
CA ASN A 291 -14.39 -7.38 -16.48
C ASN A 291 -14.55 -5.91 -16.01
N ASP A 292 -14.89 -5.69 -14.75
CA ASP A 292 -15.03 -4.35 -14.18
C ASP A 292 -13.65 -3.66 -13.98
N THR A 293 -12.56 -4.44 -13.95
CA THR A 293 -11.19 -3.93 -13.87
C THR A 293 -10.55 -3.71 -15.25
N MET A 294 -11.13 -4.28 -16.31
CA MET A 294 -10.57 -4.21 -17.68
C MET A 294 -10.38 -2.78 -18.21
N PRO A 295 -11.27 -1.81 -17.95
CA PRO A 295 -11.00 -0.43 -18.41
C PRO A 295 -9.70 0.14 -17.82
N PHE A 296 -9.36 -0.21 -16.58
CA PHE A 296 -8.10 0.15 -15.95
C PHE A 296 -6.91 -0.47 -16.71
N VAL A 297 -6.94 -1.79 -16.92
CA VAL A 297 -5.85 -2.53 -17.60
C VAL A 297 -5.64 -1.99 -19.02
N ARG A 298 -6.72 -1.82 -19.79
CA ARG A 298 -6.65 -1.27 -21.16
C ARG A 298 -6.04 0.12 -21.18
N LYS A 299 -6.34 0.96 -20.17
CA LYS A 299 -5.73 2.30 -20.09
C LYS A 299 -4.24 2.23 -19.81
N LEU A 300 -3.77 1.29 -19.00
CA LEU A 300 -2.34 1.05 -18.81
C LEU A 300 -1.65 0.61 -20.10
N GLU A 301 -2.24 -0.35 -20.81
CA GLU A 301 -1.72 -0.84 -22.10
C GLU A 301 -1.67 0.28 -23.16
N GLU A 302 -2.71 1.12 -23.21
CA GLU A 302 -2.75 2.31 -24.09
C GLU A 302 -1.59 3.27 -23.79
N ILE A 303 -1.35 3.57 -22.50
CA ILE A 303 -0.25 4.45 -22.05
C ILE A 303 1.11 3.84 -22.40
N PHE A 304 1.32 2.55 -22.18
CA PHE A 304 2.59 1.88 -22.47
C PHE A 304 2.84 1.78 -24.00
N ALA A 305 1.79 1.67 -24.79
CA ALA A 305 1.88 1.67 -26.25
C ALA A 305 2.13 3.08 -26.84
N ASN A 306 1.64 4.13 -26.16
CA ASN A 306 1.73 5.53 -26.61
C ASN A 306 2.41 6.39 -25.53
N PRO A 307 3.71 6.18 -25.27
CA PRO A 307 4.39 6.72 -24.09
C PRO A 307 4.56 8.24 -24.11
N GLU A 308 4.42 8.90 -25.27
CA GLU A 308 4.52 10.35 -25.44
C GLU A 308 3.51 11.12 -24.57
N ILE A 309 2.42 10.47 -24.18
CA ILE A 309 1.38 11.06 -23.31
C ILE A 309 1.93 11.53 -21.93
N ILE A 310 3.06 10.94 -21.48
CA ILE A 310 3.68 11.36 -20.20
C ILE A 310 4.16 12.81 -20.21
N ARG A 311 4.35 13.41 -21.38
CA ARG A 311 4.76 14.81 -21.55
C ARG A 311 3.63 15.80 -21.33
N GLU A 312 2.40 15.33 -21.38
CA GLU A 312 1.20 16.15 -21.19
C GLU A 312 0.77 16.24 -19.71
N TRP A 313 1.43 15.49 -18.85
CA TRP A 313 1.04 15.35 -17.44
C TRP A 313 1.64 16.40 -16.50
#